data_f6d2f3955c8d3eb2d0566d47694df877
#
_entry.id   f6d2f3955c8d3eb2d0566d47694df877
#
_cell.length_a   1.000
_cell.length_b   1.000
_cell.length_c   1.000
_cell.angle_alpha   90.00
_cell.angle_beta   90.00
_cell.angle_gamma   90.00
#
_symmetry.space_group_name_H-M   'P 1'
#
loop_
_entity.id
_entity.type
_entity.pdbx_description
1 polymer ?
#
loop_
_entity_poly.entity_id
_entity_poly.type
_entity_poly.pdbx_seq_one_letter_code
_entity_poly.pdbx_strand_id
1 'polypeptide(L)'
;PETLDGHAGTVVFGGPMSANDQDDFVRRETDWLKVPLRENRPLLGICLGAQMLVNHLGGKVEGHGEGLVEIGWYPLKATEDGKKLMHWPEMVY
;
A
#
# COMPACT_ATOMS: atom_id res chain seq x y z
N PRO A 1 15.96 4.85 -4.10
CA PRO A 1 17.24 4.18 -3.81
C PRO A 1 17.25 2.76 -4.38
N GLU A 2 18.44 2.25 -4.66
CA GLU A 2 18.63 0.89 -5.16
C GLU A 2 18.65 -0.15 -4.03
N THR A 3 18.81 0.30 -2.79
CA THR A 3 18.83 -0.49 -1.55
C THR A 3 18.23 0.31 -0.40
N LEU A 4 17.77 -0.38 0.63
CA LEU A 4 17.30 0.21 1.89
C LEU A 4 18.35 0.16 3.01
N ASP A 5 19.62 -0.02 2.68
CA ASP A 5 20.70 0.05 3.66
C ASP A 5 20.67 1.38 4.40
N GLY A 6 20.74 1.32 5.73
CA GLY A 6 20.62 2.50 6.58
C GLY A 6 19.20 3.01 6.83
N HIS A 7 18.18 2.35 6.28
CA HIS A 7 16.77 2.68 6.50
C HIS A 7 16.08 1.59 7.34
N ALA A 8 15.22 2.00 8.27
CA ALA A 8 14.47 1.07 9.11
C ALA A 8 13.32 0.39 8.34
N GLY A 9 12.76 1.04 7.34
CA GLY A 9 11.67 0.56 6.52
C GLY A 9 11.20 1.61 5.54
N THR A 10 10.07 1.35 4.88
CA THR A 10 9.49 2.21 3.84
C THR A 10 8.00 2.41 4.08
N VAL A 11 7.54 3.63 3.91
CA VAL A 11 6.11 3.95 3.83
C VAL A 11 5.83 4.52 2.45
N VAL A 12 4.88 3.94 1.73
CA VAL A 12 4.39 4.45 0.45
C VAL A 12 3.00 5.02 0.65
N PHE A 13 2.88 6.31 0.46
CA PHE A 13 1.66 7.06 0.75
C PHE A 13 0.64 7.00 -0.40
N GLY A 14 -0.54 7.53 -0.09
CA GLY A 14 -1.59 7.76 -1.06
C GLY A 14 -1.33 8.94 -1.98
N GLY A 15 -2.19 9.07 -2.97
CA GLY A 15 -2.18 10.16 -3.94
C GLY A 15 -3.46 10.13 -4.78
N PRO A 16 -3.69 11.18 -5.58
CA PRO A 16 -4.90 11.29 -6.40
C PRO A 16 -4.89 10.38 -7.64
N MET A 17 -3.75 9.75 -7.96
CA MET A 17 -3.59 8.90 -9.12
C MET A 17 -4.22 7.53 -8.90
N SER A 18 -4.53 6.82 -9.99
CA SER A 18 -4.87 5.41 -9.94
C SER A 18 -3.59 4.54 -9.96
N ALA A 19 -3.60 3.43 -9.21
CA ALA A 19 -2.54 2.43 -9.30
C ALA A 19 -2.46 1.75 -10.69
N ASN A 20 -3.50 1.92 -11.51
CA ASN A 20 -3.57 1.43 -12.89
C ASN A 20 -3.15 2.50 -13.93
N ASP A 21 -2.78 3.71 -13.50
CA ASP A 21 -2.34 4.76 -14.39
C ASP A 21 -1.05 4.36 -15.11
N GLN A 22 -0.95 4.82 -16.36
CA GLN A 22 0.22 4.55 -17.21
C GLN A 22 1.32 5.62 -17.05
N ASP A 23 1.15 6.55 -16.12
CA ASP A 23 2.15 7.59 -15.83
C ASP A 23 3.47 6.97 -15.40
N ASP A 24 4.55 7.48 -15.95
CA ASP A 24 5.89 6.94 -15.73
C ASP A 24 6.28 6.86 -14.25
N PHE A 25 5.89 7.86 -13.46
CA PHE A 25 6.22 7.85 -12.04
C PHE A 25 5.45 6.78 -11.24
N VAL A 26 4.17 6.52 -11.56
CA VAL A 26 3.38 5.45 -10.93
C VAL A 26 4.00 4.09 -11.24
N ARG A 27 4.38 3.88 -12.50
CA ARG A 27 5.05 2.66 -12.94
C ARG A 27 6.40 2.47 -12.25
N ARG A 28 7.20 3.52 -12.20
CA ARG A 28 8.53 3.51 -11.57
C ARG A 28 8.45 3.23 -10.07
N GLU A 29 7.50 3.84 -9.37
CA GLU A 29 7.28 3.58 -7.95
C GLU A 29 6.79 2.15 -7.72
N THR A 30 5.84 1.67 -8.53
CA THR A 30 5.36 0.29 -8.45
C THR A 30 6.50 -0.72 -8.68
N ASP A 31 7.34 -0.49 -9.69
CA ASP A 31 8.49 -1.33 -9.98
C ASP A 31 9.55 -1.28 -8.86
N TRP A 32 9.69 -0.12 -8.22
CA TRP A 32 10.62 0.05 -7.12
C TRP A 32 10.25 -0.78 -5.88
N LEU A 33 8.98 -1.14 -5.69
CA LEU A 33 8.54 -1.97 -4.56
C LEU A 33 9.27 -3.32 -4.46
N LYS A 34 9.86 -3.77 -5.55
CA LYS A 34 10.74 -4.95 -5.55
C LYS A 34 11.92 -4.81 -4.58
N VAL A 35 12.40 -3.59 -4.29
CA VAL A 35 13.55 -3.34 -3.42
C VAL A 35 13.25 -3.74 -1.97
N PRO A 36 12.24 -3.14 -1.28
CA PRO A 36 11.91 -3.56 0.08
C PRO A 36 11.47 -5.02 0.18
N LEU A 37 10.80 -5.55 -0.84
CA LEU A 37 10.37 -6.94 -0.85
C LEU A 37 11.57 -7.90 -0.95
N ARG A 38 12.49 -7.64 -1.88
CA ARG A 38 13.71 -8.43 -2.05
C ARG A 38 14.59 -8.42 -0.80
N GLU A 39 14.69 -7.27 -0.15
CA GLU A 39 15.51 -7.09 1.05
C GLU A 39 14.80 -7.48 2.35
N ASN A 40 13.54 -7.94 2.24
CA ASN A 40 12.70 -8.30 3.38
C ASN A 40 12.66 -7.20 4.46
N ARG A 41 12.54 -5.94 4.01
CA ARG A 41 12.45 -4.76 4.88
C ARG A 41 10.99 -4.43 5.19
N PRO A 42 10.73 -3.84 6.37
CA PRO A 42 9.38 -3.36 6.70
C PRO A 42 8.85 -2.41 5.63
N LEU A 43 7.64 -2.70 5.14
CA LEU A 43 6.98 -1.95 4.09
C LEU A 43 5.51 -1.72 4.48
N LEU A 44 5.09 -0.48 4.47
CA LEU A 44 3.70 -0.09 4.69
C LEU A 44 3.19 0.69 3.47
N GLY A 45 2.15 0.18 2.82
CA GLY A 45 1.42 0.89 1.78
C GLY A 45 0.13 1.49 2.33
N ILE A 46 -0.14 2.75 2.00
CA ILE A 46 -1.34 3.48 2.42
C ILE A 46 -2.08 3.96 1.16
N CYS A 47 -3.38 3.63 1.03
CA CYS A 47 -4.22 4.04 -0.08
C CYS A 47 -3.61 3.63 -1.42
N LEU A 48 -3.21 4.59 -2.28
CA LEU A 48 -2.52 4.30 -3.55
C LEU A 48 -1.31 3.40 -3.36
N GLY A 49 -0.50 3.61 -2.32
CA GLY A 49 0.66 2.77 -2.02
C GLY A 49 0.28 1.31 -1.76
N ALA A 50 -0.83 1.06 -1.05
CA ALA A 50 -1.34 -0.30 -0.85
C ALA A 50 -1.82 -0.92 -2.17
N GLN A 51 -2.49 -0.14 -3.02
CA GLN A 51 -2.96 -0.59 -4.34
C GLN A 51 -1.79 -0.92 -5.27
N MET A 52 -0.75 -0.09 -5.29
CA MET A 52 0.47 -0.35 -6.05
C MET A 52 1.14 -1.66 -5.60
N LEU A 53 1.18 -1.90 -4.28
CA LEU A 53 1.73 -3.15 -3.73
C LEU A 53 0.90 -4.36 -4.16
N VAL A 54 -0.43 -4.27 -4.13
CA VAL A 54 -1.33 -5.34 -4.62
C VAL A 54 -1.06 -5.63 -6.10
N ASN A 55 -0.98 -4.60 -6.94
CA ASN A 55 -0.64 -4.77 -8.36
C ASN A 55 0.73 -5.42 -8.55
N HIS A 56 1.74 -4.96 -7.80
CA HIS A 56 3.10 -5.50 -7.89
C HIS A 56 3.16 -6.99 -7.53
N LEU A 57 2.36 -7.42 -6.55
CA LEU A 57 2.27 -8.81 -6.11
C LEU A 57 1.37 -9.69 -7.00
N GLY A 58 0.86 -9.16 -8.11
CA GLY A 58 0.02 -9.90 -9.06
C GLY A 58 -1.47 -9.95 -8.69
N GLY A 59 -1.88 -9.15 -7.69
CA GLY A 59 -3.28 -8.97 -7.37
C GLY A 59 -3.99 -8.03 -8.35
N LYS A 60 -5.27 -7.81 -8.12
CA LYS A 60 -6.09 -6.94 -8.96
C LYS A 60 -6.62 -5.74 -8.16
N VAL A 61 -6.46 -4.57 -8.73
CA VAL A 61 -7.04 -3.31 -8.22
C VAL A 61 -8.03 -2.81 -9.25
N GLU A 62 -9.28 -2.62 -8.84
CA GLU A 62 -10.35 -2.14 -9.71
C GLU A 62 -11.36 -1.31 -8.93
N GLY A 63 -12.11 -0.48 -9.64
CA GLY A 63 -13.25 0.23 -9.08
C GLY A 63 -14.37 -0.72 -8.70
N HIS A 64 -15.22 -0.30 -7.75
CA HIS A 64 -16.40 -1.06 -7.39
C HIS A 64 -17.33 -1.20 -8.60
N GLY A 65 -17.86 -2.41 -8.86
CA GLY A 65 -18.66 -2.70 -10.04
C GLY A 65 -19.92 -1.84 -10.18
N GLU A 66 -20.47 -1.36 -9.07
CA GLU A 66 -21.63 -0.45 -9.03
C GLU A 66 -21.23 1.03 -8.87
N GLY A 67 -19.92 1.36 -8.94
CA GLY A 67 -19.42 2.71 -8.81
C GLY A 67 -19.50 3.29 -7.40
N LEU A 68 -19.65 2.45 -6.38
CA LEU A 68 -19.69 2.90 -5.00
C LEU A 68 -18.32 3.41 -4.58
N VAL A 69 -18.31 4.51 -3.81
CA VAL A 69 -17.13 5.10 -3.20
C VAL A 69 -17.37 5.31 -1.70
N GLU A 70 -16.32 5.16 -0.92
CA GLU A 70 -16.34 5.45 0.51
C GLU A 70 -15.82 6.87 0.74
N ILE A 71 -16.64 7.71 1.36
CA ILE A 71 -16.28 9.09 1.71
C ILE A 71 -16.64 9.32 3.18
N GLY A 72 -15.65 9.64 3.99
CA GLY A 72 -15.87 9.91 5.41
C GLY A 72 -14.89 9.19 6.32
N TRP A 73 -15.22 9.13 7.59
CA TRP A 73 -14.47 8.46 8.63
C TRP A 73 -15.15 7.14 8.99
N TYR A 74 -14.46 6.04 8.81
CA TYR A 74 -14.97 4.70 9.10
C TYR A 74 -14.08 4.01 10.13
N PRO A 75 -14.67 3.26 11.08
CA PRO A 75 -13.87 2.51 12.04
C PRO A 75 -13.10 1.39 11.31
N LEU A 76 -11.82 1.30 11.60
CA LEU A 76 -10.97 0.24 11.07
C LEU A 76 -10.89 -0.92 12.07
N LYS A 77 -10.90 -2.13 11.55
CA LYS A 77 -10.68 -3.35 12.32
C LYS A 77 -9.47 -4.09 11.80
N ALA A 78 -8.53 -4.39 12.69
CA ALA A 78 -7.41 -5.22 12.33
C ALA A 78 -7.86 -6.63 11.97
N THR A 79 -7.36 -7.19 10.88
CA THR A 79 -7.46 -8.60 10.58
C THR A 79 -6.63 -9.42 11.56
N GLU A 80 -6.87 -10.72 11.64
CA GLU A 80 -6.06 -11.60 12.51
C GLU A 80 -4.56 -11.54 12.16
N ASP A 81 -4.23 -11.43 10.88
CA ASP A 81 -2.84 -11.25 10.45
C ASP A 81 -2.30 -9.86 10.79
N GLY A 82 -3.11 -8.81 10.63
CA GLY A 82 -2.74 -7.45 11.04
C GLY A 82 -2.42 -7.34 12.52
N LYS A 83 -3.15 -8.04 13.38
CA LYS A 83 -2.90 -8.08 14.83
C LYS A 83 -1.55 -8.69 15.19
N LYS A 84 -1.03 -9.59 14.35
CA LYS A 84 0.30 -10.20 14.54
C LYS A 84 1.44 -9.25 14.21
N LEU A 85 1.18 -8.26 13.34
CA LEU A 85 2.21 -7.34 12.85
C LEU A 85 2.48 -6.18 13.79
N MET A 86 1.45 -5.70 14.48
CA MET A 86 1.56 -4.54 15.36
C MET A 86 0.44 -4.50 16.39
N HIS A 87 0.68 -3.74 17.45
CA HIS A 87 -0.38 -3.42 18.42
C HIS A 87 -1.35 -2.41 17.80
N TRP A 88 -2.63 -2.75 17.79
CA TRP A 88 -3.70 -1.88 17.29
C TRP A 88 -4.42 -1.21 18.46
N PRO A 89 -4.66 0.10 18.40
CA PRO A 89 -5.53 0.77 19.37
C PRO A 89 -6.97 0.24 19.25
N GLU A 90 -7.76 0.37 20.31
CA GLU A 90 -9.15 -0.11 20.34
C GLU A 90 -10.01 0.50 19.23
N MET A 91 -9.71 1.75 18.85
CA MET A 91 -10.45 2.47 17.83
C MET A 91 -9.49 3.25 16.93
N VAL A 92 -9.58 2.99 15.64
CA VAL A 92 -8.86 3.69 14.58
C VAL A 92 -9.84 4.06 13.49
N TYR A 93 -9.75 5.30 13.03
CA TYR A 93 -10.54 5.79 11.91
C TYR A 93 -9.66 6.17 10.73
#